data_bc0a349b625a1a94f8ebb087250da70e
#
_entry.id   bc0a349b625a1a94f8ebb087250da70e
#
_cell.length_a   1.000
_cell.length_b   1.000
_cell.length_c   1.000
_cell.angle_alpha   90.00
_cell.angle_beta   90.00
_cell.angle_gamma   90.00
#
_symmetry.space_group_name_H-M   'P 1'
#
loop_
_entity.id
_entity.type
_entity.pdbx_description
1 polymer ?
#
loop_
_entity_poly.entity_id
_entity_poly.type
_entity_poly.pdbx_seq_one_letter_code
_entity_poly.pdbx_strand_id
1 'polypeptide(L)'
;MCVRYLLSNSYVLEGDILLHNPKIIQKYQYQSNYCGIKVDRTDDWCLFENKGRVTGYAVGGENCHQIMGITYWTEEDGKKLGEYIKKVYEMPGGKERYWDQVALQYYIDDFDIAIRECSFDDFIEIDTFNELKAIDKSYDV
;
A
#
# COMPACT_ATOMS: atom_id res chain seq x y z
N MET A 1 -7.17 11.64 -7.27
CA MET A 1 -8.45 11.85 -7.98
C MET A 1 -8.39 11.49 -9.47
N CYS A 2 -7.41 11.96 -10.23
CA CYS A 2 -7.40 11.82 -11.70
C CYS A 2 -7.34 10.37 -12.20
N VAL A 3 -6.70 9.46 -11.48
CA VAL A 3 -6.50 8.06 -11.88
C VAL A 3 -7.45 7.06 -11.20
N ARG A 4 -8.41 7.52 -10.40
CA ARG A 4 -9.28 6.66 -9.59
C ARG A 4 -10.05 5.59 -10.38
N TYR A 5 -10.31 5.82 -11.66
CA TYR A 5 -10.98 4.86 -12.55
C TYR A 5 -10.03 3.86 -13.22
N LEU A 6 -8.74 3.95 -12.95
CA LEU A 6 -7.73 3.01 -13.41
C LEU A 6 -7.35 1.96 -12.36
N LEU A 7 -8.00 1.99 -11.18
CA LEU A 7 -7.67 1.11 -10.05
C LEU A 7 -8.16 -0.33 -10.25
N SER A 8 -9.10 -0.54 -11.17
CA SER A 8 -9.68 -1.87 -11.41
C SER A 8 -8.65 -2.83 -12.01
N ASN A 9 -8.53 -4.00 -11.39
CA ASN A 9 -7.63 -5.07 -11.83
C ASN A 9 -6.19 -4.59 -12.01
N SER A 10 -5.70 -3.79 -11.06
CA SER A 10 -4.45 -3.06 -11.17
C SER A 10 -3.62 -3.13 -9.91
N TYR A 11 -2.30 -3.08 -10.08
CA TYR A 11 -1.38 -2.74 -9.00
C TYR A 11 -1.31 -1.22 -8.84
N VAL A 12 -1.18 -0.79 -7.60
CA VAL A 12 -0.81 0.57 -7.23
C VAL A 12 0.48 0.48 -6.43
N LEU A 13 1.49 1.20 -6.87
CA LEU A 13 2.81 1.27 -6.24
C LEU A 13 3.16 2.72 -5.94
N GLU A 14 3.81 2.95 -4.82
CA GLU A 14 4.44 4.23 -4.52
C GLU A 14 5.66 4.44 -5.43
N GLY A 15 5.97 5.69 -5.74
CA GLY A 15 6.95 6.03 -6.77
C GLY A 15 8.41 6.01 -6.31
N ASP A 16 8.65 5.80 -5.04
CA ASP A 16 9.93 5.77 -4.32
C ASP A 16 10.41 4.35 -3.98
N ILE A 17 9.72 3.33 -4.48
CA ILE A 17 10.05 1.92 -4.24
C ILE A 17 10.90 1.36 -5.39
N LEU A 18 12.08 0.84 -5.07
CA LEU A 18 12.90 0.05 -5.97
C LEU A 18 12.74 -1.44 -5.67
N LEU A 19 12.10 -2.16 -6.61
CA LEU A 19 11.91 -3.61 -6.50
C LEU A 19 13.19 -4.39 -6.79
N HIS A 20 13.64 -5.19 -5.82
CA HIS A 20 14.71 -6.16 -5.99
C HIS A 20 14.16 -7.53 -6.44
N ASN A 21 12.98 -7.88 -5.96
CA ASN A 21 12.30 -9.12 -6.31
C ASN A 21 11.06 -8.86 -7.17
N PRO A 22 11.18 -8.91 -8.50
CA PRO A 22 10.05 -8.63 -9.40
C PRO A 22 8.91 -9.66 -9.29
N LYS A 23 9.12 -10.81 -8.60
CA LYS A 23 8.07 -11.82 -8.36
C LYS A 23 6.98 -11.34 -7.40
N ILE A 24 7.20 -10.22 -6.70
CA ILE A 24 6.14 -9.54 -5.95
C ILE A 24 5.01 -9.11 -6.89
N ILE A 25 5.32 -8.68 -8.10
CA ILE A 25 4.32 -8.34 -9.10
C ILE A 25 3.93 -9.61 -9.87
N GLN A 26 2.79 -10.19 -9.51
CA GLN A 26 2.26 -11.39 -10.12
C GLN A 26 1.20 -11.04 -11.16
N LYS A 27 1.26 -11.73 -12.30
CA LYS A 27 0.31 -11.50 -13.41
C LYS A 27 -1.14 -11.79 -13.04
N TYR A 28 -1.37 -12.77 -12.18
CA TYR A 28 -2.70 -13.20 -11.78
C TYR A 28 -2.87 -13.05 -10.28
N GLN A 29 -3.88 -12.31 -9.89
CA GLN A 29 -4.31 -12.11 -8.52
C GLN A 29 -5.82 -12.34 -8.44
N TYR A 30 -6.27 -12.95 -7.35
CA TYR A 30 -7.67 -13.33 -7.18
C TYR A 30 -8.37 -12.56 -6.08
N GLN A 31 -7.62 -11.78 -5.30
CA GLN A 31 -8.12 -11.00 -4.17
C GLN A 31 -7.32 -9.72 -4.05
N SER A 32 -7.99 -8.65 -3.66
CA SER A 32 -7.32 -7.39 -3.30
C SER A 32 -6.38 -7.62 -2.14
N ASN A 33 -5.17 -7.06 -2.23
CA ASN A 33 -4.15 -7.29 -1.22
C ASN A 33 -3.21 -6.09 -1.04
N TYR A 34 -2.59 -6.05 0.13
CA TYR A 34 -1.56 -5.10 0.48
C TYR A 34 -0.27 -5.84 0.86
N CYS A 35 0.86 -5.46 0.29
CA CYS A 35 2.16 -5.97 0.69
C CYS A 35 2.53 -5.44 2.07
N GLY A 36 2.95 -6.34 2.95
CA GLY A 36 3.35 -5.98 4.29
C GLY A 36 4.46 -6.89 4.82
N ILE A 37 5.38 -6.31 5.58
CA ILE A 37 6.45 -7.04 6.25
C ILE A 37 6.04 -7.30 7.68
N LYS A 38 6.00 -8.58 8.07
CA LYS A 38 5.70 -8.96 9.45
C LYS A 38 6.83 -8.50 10.37
N VAL A 39 6.45 -7.73 11.39
CA VAL A 39 7.37 -7.15 12.37
C VAL A 39 6.82 -7.31 13.78
N ASP A 40 7.74 -7.45 14.76
CA ASP A 40 7.35 -7.45 16.17
C ASP A 40 6.89 -6.05 16.61
N ARG A 41 7.54 -5.01 16.08
CA ARG A 41 7.22 -3.62 16.34
C ARG A 41 7.68 -2.73 15.19
N THR A 42 6.91 -1.69 14.89
CA THR A 42 7.29 -0.59 13.99
C THR A 42 6.77 0.74 14.54
N ASP A 43 7.44 1.82 14.19
CA ASP A 43 6.96 3.20 14.43
C ASP A 43 6.35 3.80 13.15
N ASP A 44 6.35 3.04 12.05
CA ASP A 44 5.83 3.40 10.74
C ASP A 44 4.37 2.93 10.55
N TRP A 45 3.79 3.22 9.39
CA TRP A 45 2.45 2.75 9.02
C TRP A 45 2.37 1.23 9.01
N CYS A 46 1.33 0.68 9.61
CA CYS A 46 1.17 -0.76 9.70
C CYS A 46 -0.28 -1.22 9.60
N LEU A 47 -0.44 -2.49 9.21
CA LEU A 47 -1.70 -3.21 9.11
C LEU A 47 -1.78 -4.24 10.24
N PHE A 48 -2.94 -4.30 10.83
CA PHE A 48 -3.33 -5.43 11.71
C PHE A 48 -4.15 -6.42 10.90
N GLU A 49 -4.02 -7.70 11.20
CA GLU A 49 -4.70 -8.75 10.47
C GLU A 49 -5.41 -9.73 11.41
N ASN A 50 -6.43 -10.38 10.88
CA ASN A 50 -7.04 -11.56 11.48
C ASN A 50 -7.28 -12.60 10.39
N LYS A 51 -6.65 -13.76 10.51
CA LYS A 51 -6.73 -14.87 9.53
C LYS A 51 -6.35 -14.44 8.09
N GLY A 52 -5.33 -13.60 7.98
CA GLY A 52 -4.81 -13.10 6.69
C GLY A 52 -5.60 -11.93 6.08
N ARG A 53 -6.69 -11.48 6.74
CA ARG A 53 -7.46 -10.31 6.32
C ARG A 53 -7.05 -9.07 7.11
N VAL A 54 -6.86 -7.96 6.44
CA VAL A 54 -6.62 -6.66 7.09
C VAL A 54 -7.84 -6.26 7.93
N THR A 55 -7.60 -5.92 9.18
CA THR A 55 -8.64 -5.52 10.15
C THR A 55 -8.38 -4.17 10.80
N GLY A 56 -7.20 -3.59 10.56
CA GLY A 56 -6.84 -2.30 11.11
C GLY A 56 -5.63 -1.68 10.41
N TYR A 57 -5.47 -0.38 10.59
CA TYR A 57 -4.45 0.46 9.99
C TYR A 57 -4.06 1.56 10.97
N ALA A 58 -2.78 1.72 11.27
CA ALA A 58 -2.27 2.70 12.21
C ALA A 58 -0.85 3.16 11.90
N VAL A 59 -0.42 4.27 12.52
CA VAL A 59 0.99 4.64 12.64
C VAL A 59 1.52 4.05 13.93
N GLY A 60 2.54 3.22 13.83
CA GLY A 60 3.11 2.49 14.94
C GLY A 60 2.25 1.31 15.40
N GLY A 61 2.88 0.18 15.70
CA GLY A 61 2.20 -1.00 16.19
C GLY A 61 3.14 -2.11 16.63
N GLU A 62 2.57 -3.10 17.31
CA GLU A 62 3.25 -4.33 17.71
C GLU A 62 2.53 -5.53 17.10
N ASN A 63 3.31 -6.59 16.74
CA ASN A 63 2.79 -7.80 16.10
C ASN A 63 1.91 -7.48 14.87
N CYS A 64 2.42 -6.63 13.99
CA CYS A 64 1.70 -6.11 12.83
C CYS A 64 2.49 -6.33 11.54
N HIS A 65 1.96 -5.81 10.42
CA HIS A 65 2.66 -5.80 9.15
C HIS A 65 2.95 -4.35 8.75
N GLN A 66 4.24 -3.96 8.76
CA GLN A 66 4.65 -2.67 8.21
C GLN A 66 4.27 -2.61 6.74
N ILE A 67 3.60 -1.54 6.33
CA ILE A 67 3.14 -1.39 4.94
C ILE A 67 4.30 -1.03 4.02
N MET A 68 4.17 -1.44 2.76
CA MET A 68 5.25 -1.27 1.79
C MET A 68 4.73 -0.70 0.47
N GLY A 69 3.72 0.15 0.51
CA GLY A 69 3.26 0.94 -0.63
C GLY A 69 2.94 0.16 -1.92
N ILE A 70 2.72 -1.15 -1.83
CA ILE A 70 2.40 -2.01 -2.97
C ILE A 70 1.06 -2.71 -2.72
N THR A 71 0.08 -2.42 -3.56
CA THR A 71 -1.25 -3.02 -3.47
C THR A 71 -1.70 -3.59 -4.81
N TYR A 72 -2.59 -4.56 -4.75
CA TYR A 72 -3.37 -5.00 -5.89
C TYR A 72 -4.86 -4.88 -5.58
N TRP A 73 -5.62 -4.39 -6.54
CA TRP A 73 -7.07 -4.23 -6.44
C TRP A 73 -7.78 -5.05 -7.52
N THR A 74 -8.70 -5.91 -7.10
CA THR A 74 -9.58 -6.63 -8.04
C THR A 74 -10.42 -5.65 -8.87
N GLU A 75 -11.08 -6.14 -9.91
CA GLU A 75 -11.96 -5.30 -10.73
C GLU A 75 -13.08 -4.65 -9.89
N GLU A 76 -13.71 -5.43 -9.03
CA GLU A 76 -14.81 -4.97 -8.18
C GLU A 76 -14.31 -3.97 -7.14
N ASP A 77 -13.27 -4.33 -6.37
CA ASP A 77 -12.74 -3.47 -5.31
C ASP A 77 -12.11 -2.21 -5.87
N GLY A 78 -11.43 -2.27 -7.01
CA GLY A 78 -10.84 -1.10 -7.65
C GLY A 78 -11.90 -0.09 -8.10
N LYS A 79 -13.04 -0.55 -8.64
CA LYS A 79 -14.18 0.31 -8.95
C LYS A 79 -14.77 0.96 -7.69
N LYS A 80 -15.00 0.15 -6.67
CA LYS A 80 -15.52 0.57 -5.36
C LYS A 80 -14.59 1.62 -4.72
N LEU A 81 -13.28 1.33 -4.68
CA LEU A 81 -12.26 2.24 -4.17
C LEU A 81 -12.27 3.58 -4.92
N GLY A 82 -12.35 3.55 -6.25
CA GLY A 82 -12.43 4.75 -7.08
C GLY A 82 -13.60 5.65 -6.73
N GLU A 83 -14.78 5.08 -6.42
CA GLU A 83 -15.96 5.82 -5.98
C GLU A 83 -15.79 6.35 -4.54
N TYR A 84 -15.19 5.57 -3.65
CA TYR A 84 -14.94 6.00 -2.26
C TYR A 84 -13.87 7.09 -2.16
N ILE A 85 -12.83 7.04 -2.98
CA ILE A 85 -11.84 8.12 -3.10
C ILE A 85 -12.53 9.44 -3.45
N LYS A 86 -13.49 9.42 -4.40
CA LYS A 86 -14.26 10.61 -4.74
C LYS A 86 -15.06 11.13 -3.55
N LYS A 87 -15.78 10.24 -2.86
CA LYS A 87 -16.59 10.61 -1.69
C LYS A 87 -15.73 11.22 -0.58
N VAL A 88 -14.61 10.57 -0.22
CA VAL A 88 -13.71 11.09 0.83
C VAL A 88 -13.09 12.42 0.40
N TYR A 89 -12.66 12.55 -0.85
CA TYR A 89 -12.09 13.81 -1.36
C TYR A 89 -13.06 15.00 -1.25
N GLU A 90 -14.36 14.77 -1.37
CA GLU A 90 -15.41 15.79 -1.26
C GLU A 90 -15.80 16.10 0.20
N MET A 91 -15.34 15.29 1.18
CA MET A 91 -15.56 15.55 2.61
C MET A 91 -14.66 16.68 3.13
N PRO A 92 -15.05 17.37 4.21
CA PRO A 92 -14.15 18.30 4.91
C PRO A 92 -12.86 17.60 5.35
N GLY A 93 -11.70 18.13 4.94
CA GLY A 93 -10.37 17.54 5.21
C GLY A 93 -10.03 16.31 4.37
N GLY A 94 -10.90 15.88 3.46
CA GLY A 94 -10.69 14.68 2.65
C GLY A 94 -9.56 14.82 1.62
N LYS A 95 -9.21 16.04 1.21
CA LYS A 95 -8.11 16.32 0.28
C LYS A 95 -6.73 16.06 0.88
N GLU A 96 -6.64 16.06 2.20
CA GLU A 96 -5.41 15.85 2.98
C GLU A 96 -5.19 14.36 3.31
N ARG A 97 -6.05 13.47 2.82
CA ARG A 97 -5.98 12.04 3.10
C ARG A 97 -5.18 11.30 2.04
N TYR A 98 -4.39 10.33 2.49
CA TYR A 98 -3.77 9.37 1.58
C TYR A 98 -4.84 8.51 0.92
N TRP A 99 -4.58 8.07 -0.29
CA TRP A 99 -5.55 7.31 -1.09
C TRP A 99 -5.92 5.95 -0.46
N ASP A 100 -4.97 5.31 0.19
CA ASP A 100 -5.12 4.01 0.86
C ASP A 100 -5.91 4.11 2.16
N GLN A 101 -5.85 5.24 2.87
CA GLN A 101 -6.72 5.49 4.03
C GLN A 101 -8.19 5.35 3.69
N VAL A 102 -8.56 5.56 2.43
CA VAL A 102 -9.96 5.41 2.00
C VAL A 102 -10.46 3.99 2.24
N ALA A 103 -9.71 2.97 1.82
CA ALA A 103 -10.08 1.58 2.06
C ALA A 103 -9.74 1.12 3.49
N LEU A 104 -8.58 1.53 4.02
CA LEU A 104 -8.04 0.97 5.25
C LEU A 104 -8.59 1.62 6.53
N GLN A 105 -9.10 2.85 6.43
CA GLN A 105 -9.58 3.61 7.59
C GLN A 105 -11.06 4.01 7.48
N TYR A 106 -11.50 4.49 6.31
CA TYR A 106 -12.86 4.99 6.14
C TYR A 106 -13.88 3.89 5.82
N TYR A 107 -13.47 2.88 5.05
CA TYR A 107 -14.37 1.86 4.51
C TYR A 107 -13.80 0.44 4.64
N ILE A 108 -13.05 0.15 5.70
CA ILE A 108 -12.36 -1.14 5.88
C ILE A 108 -13.33 -2.33 5.88
N ASP A 109 -14.53 -2.15 6.41
CA ASP A 109 -15.56 -3.19 6.46
C ASP A 109 -16.17 -3.53 5.09
N ASP A 110 -16.00 -2.64 4.11
CA ASP A 110 -16.52 -2.81 2.75
C ASP A 110 -15.55 -3.57 1.84
N PHE A 111 -14.33 -3.87 2.32
CA PHE A 111 -13.28 -4.55 1.57
C PHE A 111 -12.81 -5.83 2.24
N ASP A 112 -12.46 -6.81 1.43
CA ASP A 112 -11.77 -8.03 1.87
C ASP A 112 -10.32 -7.99 1.35
N ILE A 113 -9.45 -7.30 2.09
CA ILE A 113 -8.05 -7.07 1.70
C ILE A 113 -7.18 -8.11 2.41
N ALA A 114 -6.47 -8.92 1.63
CA ALA A 114 -5.49 -9.86 2.17
C ALA A 114 -4.15 -9.17 2.48
N ILE A 115 -3.44 -9.65 3.50
CA ILE A 115 -2.03 -9.36 3.64
C ILE A 115 -1.25 -10.26 2.68
N ARG A 116 -0.37 -9.65 1.92
CA ARG A 116 0.63 -10.34 1.13
C ARG A 116 1.99 -10.13 1.75
N GLU A 117 2.48 -11.15 2.45
CA GLU A 117 3.75 -11.08 3.14
C GLU A 117 4.90 -10.92 2.14
N CYS A 118 5.82 -10.01 2.44
CA CYS A 118 7.08 -9.74 1.77
C CYS A 118 8.19 -9.53 2.82
N SER A 119 9.39 -9.27 2.37
CA SER A 119 10.54 -9.05 3.23
C SER A 119 11.30 -7.77 2.84
N PHE A 120 12.14 -7.25 3.73
CA PHE A 120 13.00 -6.10 3.44
C PHE A 120 14.01 -6.37 2.31
N ASP A 121 14.26 -7.63 1.96
CA ASP A 121 15.14 -8.00 0.83
C ASP A 121 14.43 -7.87 -0.54
N ASP A 122 13.10 -7.76 -0.55
CA ASP A 122 12.32 -7.72 -1.78
C ASP A 122 12.34 -6.34 -2.47
N PHE A 123 12.59 -5.28 -1.72
CA PHE A 123 12.60 -3.89 -2.22
C PHE A 123 13.30 -2.94 -1.26
N ILE A 124 13.59 -1.73 -1.75
CA ILE A 124 14.10 -0.58 -0.97
C ILE A 124 13.17 0.59 -1.24
N GLU A 125 12.80 1.30 -0.18
CA GLU A 125 12.19 2.62 -0.24
C GLU A 125 13.29 3.69 -0.27
N ILE A 126 13.14 4.69 -1.12
CA ILE A 126 14.13 5.75 -1.35
C ILE A 126 13.48 7.09 -0.99
N ASP A 127 13.62 7.51 0.26
CA ASP A 127 13.02 8.74 0.77
C ASP A 127 13.90 9.97 0.57
N THR A 128 15.21 9.75 0.44
CA THR A 128 16.18 10.84 0.39
C THR A 128 17.15 10.73 -0.77
N PHE A 129 17.64 11.90 -1.20
CA PHE A 129 18.70 11.94 -2.22
C PHE A 129 19.99 11.24 -1.79
N ASN A 130 20.29 11.20 -0.49
CA ASN A 130 21.44 10.45 0.02
C ASN A 130 21.27 8.93 -0.10
N GLU A 131 20.05 8.41 0.09
CA GLU A 131 19.75 7.00 -0.14
C GLU A 131 19.85 6.66 -1.62
N LEU A 132 19.32 7.52 -2.50
CA LEU A 132 19.47 7.33 -3.94
C LEU A 132 20.97 7.28 -4.35
N LYS A 133 21.81 8.19 -3.85
CA LYS A 133 23.26 8.16 -4.07
C LYS A 133 23.94 6.91 -3.53
N ALA A 134 23.44 6.34 -2.42
CA ALA A 134 23.98 5.10 -1.87
C ALA A 134 23.76 3.92 -2.83
N ILE A 135 22.65 3.94 -3.56
CA ILE A 135 22.24 2.88 -4.50
C ILE A 135 22.88 3.12 -5.88
N ASP A 136 22.82 4.36 -6.38
CA ASP A 136 23.33 4.72 -7.72
C ASP A 136 24.34 5.85 -7.65
N LYS A 137 25.62 5.51 -7.83
CA LYS A 137 26.76 6.43 -7.79
C LYS A 137 26.77 7.47 -8.92
N SER A 138 25.95 7.31 -9.96
CA SER A 138 25.83 8.30 -11.02
C SER A 138 25.25 9.65 -10.53
N TYR A 139 24.60 9.64 -9.36
CA TYR A 139 24.08 10.83 -8.69
C TYR A 139 25.08 11.51 -7.74
N ASP A 140 26.30 11.00 -7.59
CA ASP A 140 27.39 11.63 -6.84
C ASP A 140 28.07 12.72 -7.70
N VAL A 141 27.34 13.80 -8.01
CA VAL A 141 27.82 14.98 -8.73
C VAL A 141 28.07 16.14 -7.80
#